data_c5949c65315a97feaf7f8df8b8071cf0
#
_entry.id   c5949c65315a97feaf7f8df8b8071cf0
#
_cell.length_a   1.000
_cell.length_b   1.000
_cell.length_c   1.000
_cell.angle_alpha   90.00
_cell.angle_beta   90.00
_cell.angle_gamma   90.00
#
_symmetry.space_group_name_H-M   'P 1'
#
loop_
_entity.id
_entity.type
_entity.pdbx_description
1 polymer ?
#
loop_
_entity_poly.entity_id
_entity_poly.type
_entity_poly.pdbx_seq_one_letter_code
_entity_poly.pdbx_strand_id
1 'polypeptide(L)'
;MKRLESKRLAELGSAIFSEVAQWKKEVAARGVDVIDLGIGSPDRPPSARVMQALADAVADPKLYGYPTSEGSPEFRRKVAQWYKHRFNVTLDPESEIVTLMARRTASPILPWR
;
A
#
# COMPACT_ATOMS: atom_id res chain seq x y z
N MET A 1 -33.11 4.75 20.69
CA MET A 1 -31.75 5.16 21.10
C MET A 1 -31.38 6.38 20.27
N LYS A 2 -31.16 7.56 20.89
CA LYS A 2 -30.66 8.74 20.17
C LYS A 2 -29.22 8.47 19.73
N ARG A 3 -28.95 8.51 18.42
CA ARG A 3 -27.58 8.47 17.89
C ARG A 3 -26.85 9.72 18.38
N LEU A 4 -25.78 9.53 19.12
CA LEU A 4 -24.86 10.59 19.54
C LEU A 4 -23.87 10.86 18.38
N GLU A 5 -24.35 11.49 17.32
CA GLU A 5 -23.51 11.93 16.21
C GLU A 5 -23.08 13.39 16.43
N SER A 6 -21.79 13.66 16.30
CA SER A 6 -21.26 15.02 16.27
C SER A 6 -21.80 15.77 15.05
N LYS A 7 -22.17 17.05 15.21
CA LYS A 7 -22.60 17.91 14.09
C LYS A 7 -21.57 17.95 12.97
N ARG A 8 -20.26 17.95 13.30
CA ARG A 8 -19.17 17.90 12.31
C ARG A 8 -19.12 16.60 11.53
N LEU A 9 -19.50 15.47 12.13
CA LEU A 9 -19.57 14.17 11.47
C LEU A 9 -20.78 14.09 10.51
N ALA A 10 -21.89 14.73 10.87
CA ALA A 10 -23.07 14.78 9.99
C ALA A 10 -22.84 15.67 8.75
N GLU A 11 -21.93 16.65 8.83
CA GLU A 11 -21.53 17.51 7.71
C GLU A 11 -20.47 16.90 6.81
N LEU A 12 -19.76 15.85 7.27
CA LEU A 12 -18.83 15.08 6.45
C LEU A 12 -19.64 14.18 5.51
N GLY A 13 -19.67 14.53 4.25
CA GLY A 13 -20.24 13.68 3.21
C GLY A 13 -19.57 12.31 3.19
N SER A 14 -20.26 11.34 2.61
CA SER A 14 -19.70 10.00 2.36
C SER A 14 -18.45 10.11 1.47
N ALA A 15 -17.45 9.27 1.73
CA ALA A 15 -16.29 9.19 0.84
C ALA A 15 -16.74 8.77 -0.56
N ILE A 16 -16.32 9.49 -1.60
CA ILE A 16 -16.72 9.27 -3.01
C ILE A 16 -16.64 7.79 -3.43
N PHE A 17 -15.63 7.07 -2.95
CA PHE A 17 -15.47 5.64 -3.24
C PHE A 17 -16.59 4.78 -2.63
N SER A 18 -17.14 5.17 -1.49
CA SER A 18 -18.28 4.48 -0.87
C SER A 18 -19.56 4.70 -1.65
N GLU A 19 -19.78 5.90 -2.15
CA GLU A 19 -20.94 6.22 -3.01
C GLU A 19 -20.87 5.46 -4.33
N VAL A 20 -19.73 5.48 -5.00
CA VAL A 20 -19.52 4.72 -6.25
C VAL A 20 -19.72 3.22 -6.02
N ALA A 21 -19.23 2.67 -4.91
CA ALA A 21 -19.44 1.25 -4.58
C ALA A 21 -20.92 0.94 -4.35
N GLN A 22 -21.68 1.85 -3.75
CA GLN A 22 -23.13 1.69 -3.56
C GLN A 22 -23.87 1.71 -4.90
N TRP A 23 -23.59 2.69 -5.77
CA TRP A 23 -24.20 2.78 -7.11
C TRP A 23 -23.90 1.53 -7.95
N LYS A 24 -22.66 1.04 -7.93
CA LYS A 24 -22.29 -0.19 -8.60
C LYS A 24 -23.12 -1.37 -8.12
N LYS A 25 -23.29 -1.51 -6.79
CA LYS A 25 -24.11 -2.57 -6.19
C LYS A 25 -25.58 -2.49 -6.62
N GLU A 26 -26.16 -1.28 -6.67
CA GLU A 26 -27.52 -1.04 -7.08
C GLU A 26 -27.77 -1.39 -8.55
N VAL A 27 -26.82 -1.01 -9.44
CA VAL A 27 -26.89 -1.31 -10.86
C VAL A 27 -26.72 -2.80 -11.13
N ALA A 28 -25.76 -3.45 -10.46
CA ALA A 28 -25.53 -4.88 -10.55
C ALA A 28 -26.76 -5.70 -10.07
N ALA A 29 -27.46 -5.22 -9.03
CA ALA A 29 -28.69 -5.86 -8.54
C ALA A 29 -29.85 -5.84 -9.57
N ARG A 30 -29.78 -4.95 -10.57
CA ARG A 30 -30.72 -4.91 -11.70
C ARG A 30 -30.34 -5.85 -12.85
N GLY A 31 -29.30 -6.67 -12.68
CA GLY A 31 -28.81 -7.63 -13.69
C GLY A 31 -27.90 -7.00 -14.75
N VAL A 32 -27.43 -5.77 -14.54
CA VAL A 32 -26.49 -5.10 -15.48
C VAL A 32 -25.09 -5.57 -15.18
N ASP A 33 -24.36 -5.99 -16.20
CA ASP A 33 -22.93 -6.30 -16.11
C ASP A 33 -22.13 -4.99 -16.01
N VAL A 34 -21.52 -4.75 -14.84
CA VAL A 34 -20.83 -3.49 -14.53
C VAL A 34 -19.33 -3.66 -14.68
N ILE A 35 -18.74 -2.94 -15.62
CA ILE A 35 -17.29 -2.85 -15.77
C ILE A 35 -16.77 -1.74 -14.85
N ASP A 36 -16.00 -2.13 -13.82
CA ASP A 36 -15.45 -1.19 -12.82
C ASP A 36 -14.03 -0.78 -13.21
N LEU A 37 -13.85 0.47 -13.59
CA LEU A 37 -12.55 1.09 -13.87
C LEU A 37 -12.16 2.12 -12.78
N GLY A 38 -12.89 2.19 -11.67
CA GLY A 38 -12.71 3.20 -10.63
C GLY A 38 -11.52 2.95 -9.70
N ILE A 39 -11.14 1.70 -9.50
CA ILE A 39 -10.05 1.32 -8.58
C ILE A 39 -9.07 0.41 -9.31
N GLY A 40 -7.82 0.85 -9.43
CA GLY A 40 -6.73 0.08 -10.02
C GLY A 40 -6.18 -0.99 -9.07
N SER A 41 -7.02 -1.93 -8.65
CA SER A 41 -6.57 -3.09 -7.86
C SER A 41 -5.97 -4.15 -8.78
N PRO A 42 -4.86 -4.82 -8.39
CA PRO A 42 -4.35 -5.95 -9.12
C PRO A 42 -5.40 -7.07 -9.25
N ASP A 43 -5.63 -7.53 -10.45
CA ASP A 43 -6.57 -8.61 -10.79
C ASP A 43 -5.92 -10.00 -10.75
N ARG A 44 -4.60 -10.06 -10.64
CA ARG A 44 -3.81 -11.30 -10.60
C ARG A 44 -2.95 -11.37 -9.34
N PRO A 45 -2.76 -12.57 -8.79
CA PRO A 45 -1.85 -12.77 -7.67
C PRO A 45 -0.40 -12.51 -8.11
N PRO A 46 0.50 -12.20 -7.16
CA PRO A 46 1.95 -12.19 -7.42
C PRO A 46 2.44 -13.56 -7.91
N SER A 47 3.65 -13.62 -8.46
CA SER A 47 4.24 -14.90 -8.83
C SER A 47 4.33 -15.86 -7.65
N ALA A 48 4.25 -17.17 -7.90
CA ALA A 48 4.35 -18.21 -6.87
C ALA A 48 5.62 -18.04 -6.02
N ARG A 49 6.74 -17.62 -6.61
CA ARG A 49 7.99 -17.35 -5.90
C ARG A 49 7.83 -16.22 -4.86
N VAL A 50 7.12 -15.15 -5.19
CA VAL A 50 6.89 -14.04 -4.26
C VAL A 50 5.98 -14.46 -3.11
N MET A 51 4.91 -15.20 -3.43
CA MET A 51 3.99 -15.73 -2.42
C MET A 51 4.69 -16.69 -1.45
N GLN A 52 5.54 -17.59 -1.98
CA GLN A 52 6.29 -18.52 -1.16
C GLN A 52 7.29 -17.79 -0.23
N ALA A 53 8.03 -16.82 -0.77
CA ALA A 53 8.97 -16.04 0.03
C ALA A 53 8.28 -15.29 1.18
N LEU A 54 7.05 -14.80 0.97
CA LEU A 54 6.26 -14.18 2.04
C LEU A 54 5.81 -15.22 3.08
N ALA A 55 5.36 -16.39 2.65
CA ALA A 55 4.95 -17.47 3.54
C ALA A 55 6.13 -17.94 4.41
N ASP A 56 7.31 -18.11 3.82
CA ASP A 56 8.53 -18.48 4.54
C ASP A 56 8.94 -17.41 5.54
N ALA A 57 8.85 -16.13 5.17
CA ALA A 57 9.15 -15.02 6.06
C ALA A 57 8.18 -14.94 7.26
N VAL A 58 6.90 -15.21 7.06
CA VAL A 58 5.91 -15.26 8.16
C VAL A 58 6.21 -16.42 9.12
N ALA A 59 6.79 -17.50 8.66
CA ALA A 59 7.16 -18.64 9.51
C ALA A 59 8.48 -18.41 10.32
N ASP A 60 9.26 -17.38 9.99
CA ASP A 60 10.52 -17.10 10.68
C ASP A 60 10.33 -16.18 11.91
N PRO A 61 10.48 -16.68 13.14
CA PRO A 61 10.32 -15.88 14.36
C PRO A 61 11.27 -14.67 14.46
N LYS A 62 12.40 -14.68 13.76
CA LYS A 62 13.37 -13.59 13.77
C LYS A 62 12.87 -12.33 13.06
N LEU A 63 11.84 -12.46 12.25
CA LEU A 63 11.28 -11.36 11.47
C LEU A 63 10.13 -10.62 12.16
N TYR A 64 9.75 -10.99 13.39
CA TYR A 64 8.69 -10.35 14.16
C TYR A 64 9.14 -9.10 14.96
N GLY A 65 10.35 -8.62 14.75
CA GLY A 65 10.85 -7.43 15.41
C GLY A 65 10.05 -6.17 15.08
N TYR A 66 10.04 -5.22 16.02
CA TYR A 66 9.43 -3.90 15.77
C TYR A 66 10.20 -3.18 14.66
N PRO A 67 9.52 -2.62 13.64
CA PRO A 67 10.21 -1.95 12.55
C PRO A 67 10.91 -0.66 13.03
N THR A 68 12.12 -0.42 12.54
CA THR A 68 12.83 0.83 12.75
C THR A 68 12.30 1.93 11.79
N SER A 69 12.51 3.20 12.14
CA SER A 69 12.09 4.34 11.31
C SER A 69 12.72 4.33 9.92
N GLU A 70 13.92 3.77 9.79
CA GLU A 70 14.68 3.71 8.54
C GLU A 70 14.41 2.45 7.72
N GLY A 71 13.73 1.48 8.34
CA GLY A 71 13.48 0.16 7.76
C GLY A 71 14.64 -0.82 7.97
N SER A 72 14.42 -2.07 7.57
CA SER A 72 15.39 -3.14 7.72
C SER A 72 16.68 -2.86 6.94
N PRO A 73 17.86 -2.95 7.57
CA PRO A 73 19.16 -2.80 6.88
C PRO A 73 19.33 -3.82 5.75
N GLU A 74 18.78 -5.02 5.90
CA GLU A 74 18.82 -6.03 4.86
C GLU A 74 18.00 -5.60 3.63
N PHE A 75 16.81 -5.08 3.84
CA PHE A 75 15.97 -4.56 2.74
C PHE A 75 16.70 -3.42 2.00
N ARG A 76 17.26 -2.46 2.72
CA ARG A 76 17.99 -1.34 2.13
C ARG A 76 19.19 -1.81 1.28
N ARG A 77 19.97 -2.79 1.78
CA ARG A 77 21.07 -3.44 1.02
C ARG A 77 20.56 -4.13 -0.26
N LYS A 78 19.43 -4.84 -0.18
CA LYS A 78 18.84 -5.49 -1.36
C LYS A 78 18.36 -4.48 -2.40
N VAL A 79 17.80 -3.36 -1.97
CA VAL A 79 17.42 -2.25 -2.86
C VAL A 79 18.66 -1.67 -3.55
N ALA A 80 19.75 -1.37 -2.82
CA ALA A 80 21.01 -0.89 -3.39
C ALA A 80 21.57 -1.86 -4.44
N GLN A 81 21.59 -3.15 -4.14
CA GLN A 81 22.02 -4.20 -5.08
C GLN A 81 21.17 -4.22 -6.35
N TRP A 82 19.85 -4.10 -6.20
CA TRP A 82 18.94 -4.07 -7.33
C TRP A 82 19.15 -2.84 -8.22
N TYR A 83 19.33 -1.65 -7.64
CA TYR A 83 19.66 -0.43 -8.37
C TYR A 83 20.99 -0.56 -9.13
N LYS A 84 22.02 -1.15 -8.50
CA LYS A 84 23.29 -1.42 -9.15
C LYS A 84 23.15 -2.35 -10.34
N HIS A 85 22.42 -3.45 -10.16
CA HIS A 85 22.23 -4.45 -11.20
C HIS A 85 21.36 -3.93 -12.37
N ARG A 86 20.24 -3.24 -12.04
CA ARG A 86 19.24 -2.86 -13.05
C ARG A 86 19.59 -1.55 -13.79
N PHE A 87 20.20 -0.61 -13.11
CA PHE A 87 20.44 0.74 -13.62
C PHE A 87 21.91 1.17 -13.60
N ASN A 88 22.80 0.31 -13.11
CA ASN A 88 24.23 0.61 -12.88
C ASN A 88 24.45 1.84 -11.96
N VAL A 89 23.52 2.11 -11.06
CA VAL A 89 23.59 3.17 -10.05
C VAL A 89 24.05 2.56 -8.72
N THR A 90 25.10 3.11 -8.13
CA THR A 90 25.58 2.72 -6.81
C THR A 90 24.96 3.65 -5.77
N LEU A 91 24.25 3.08 -4.81
CA LEU A 91 23.64 3.79 -3.67
C LEU A 91 24.23 3.27 -2.37
N ASP A 92 24.46 4.18 -1.44
CA ASP A 92 24.78 3.81 -0.05
C ASP A 92 23.50 3.40 0.67
N PRO A 93 23.39 2.13 1.13
CA PRO A 93 22.18 1.67 1.82
C PRO A 93 21.94 2.35 3.17
N GLU A 94 22.95 3.00 3.77
CA GLU A 94 22.81 3.62 5.09
C GLU A 94 22.34 5.09 5.00
N SER A 95 22.69 5.79 3.94
CA SER A 95 22.43 7.24 3.82
C SER A 95 21.52 7.63 2.65
N GLU A 96 21.37 6.76 1.63
CA GLU A 96 20.66 7.12 0.39
C GLU A 96 19.37 6.30 0.16
N ILE A 97 19.03 5.40 1.10
CA ILE A 97 17.82 4.57 1.01
C ILE A 97 17.02 4.66 2.30
N VAL A 98 15.74 5.02 2.17
CA VAL A 98 14.76 4.99 3.25
C VAL A 98 13.57 4.11 2.88
N THR A 99 13.12 3.29 3.83
CA THR A 99 11.94 2.44 3.64
C THR A 99 10.68 3.16 4.08
N LEU A 100 9.65 3.13 3.25
CA LEU A 100 8.37 3.77 3.52
C LEU A 100 7.23 2.76 3.45
N MET A 101 6.22 2.95 4.28
CA MET A 101 4.96 2.19 4.23
C MET A 101 4.03 2.80 3.17
N ALA A 102 4.15 2.38 1.92
CA ALA A 102 3.45 2.88 0.76
C ALA A 102 3.86 4.30 0.29
N ARG A 103 3.62 4.58 -0.99
CA ARG A 103 4.00 5.85 -1.64
C ARG A 103 3.41 7.10 -0.99
N ARG A 104 2.22 7.02 -0.40
CA ARG A 104 1.58 8.15 0.28
C ARG A 104 2.37 8.66 1.49
N THR A 105 3.17 7.81 2.11
CA THR A 105 4.03 8.19 3.24
C THR A 105 5.20 9.07 2.80
N ALA A 106 5.63 8.99 1.54
CA ALA A 106 6.72 9.81 1.00
C ALA A 106 6.32 11.29 0.84
N SER A 107 5.06 11.55 0.47
CA SER A 107 4.58 12.90 0.12
C SER A 107 4.78 13.96 1.23
N PRO A 108 4.51 13.70 2.52
CA PRO A 108 4.76 14.68 3.58
C PRO A 108 6.22 14.76 4.04
N ILE A 109 7.07 13.79 3.67
CA ILE A 109 8.47 13.69 4.13
C ILE A 109 9.42 14.34 3.13
N LEU A 110 9.11 14.24 1.83
CA LEU A 110 9.94 14.80 0.79
C LEU A 110 9.54 16.24 0.50
N PRO A 111 10.46 17.23 0.63
CA PRO A 111 10.18 18.61 0.24
C PRO A 111 9.90 18.66 -1.26
N TRP A 112 8.80 19.28 -1.65
CA TRP A 112 8.52 19.62 -3.04
C TRP A 112 9.50 20.73 -3.47
N ARG A 113 10.40 20.44 -4.39
CA ARG A 113 11.22 21.42 -5.11
C ARG A 113 10.67 21.63 -6.51
#